data_4c1aeb676a4071460ec81d0899d8d7eb
#
_entry.id   4c1aeb676a4071460ec81d0899d8d7eb
#
_cell.length_a   1.000
_cell.length_b   1.000
_cell.length_c   1.000
_cell.angle_alpha   90.00
_cell.angle_beta   90.00
_cell.angle_gamma   90.00
#
_symmetry.space_group_name_H-M   'P 1'
#
loop_
_entity.id
_entity.type
_entity.pdbx_description
1 polymer ?
#
loop_
_entity_poly.entity_id
_entity_poly.type
_entity_poly.pdbx_seq_one_letter_code
_entity_poly.pdbx_strand_id
1 'polypeptide(L)'
;MDYVSDAARAALEVLGGAVDGDDTILLLGPREPGFWPAFTASPEYSDGAPDPLDRWSKRVIGALARDWGGTAIFPSDGPPYPPFISWALASGRAWVSPVGLLVHDRQGLWLSFRGAVRLPGRLDLATGTRPCDTCAGQPCRTACPVDALKPDAYDVTACRAFLDTPEGADCKGNGCAARRACPVSRAHGRDPAQSRFHMRAFHSA
;
A
#
# COMPACT_ATOMS: atom_id res chain seq x y z
N MET A 1 9.39 9.32 21.41
CA MET A 1 9.85 9.19 20.01
C MET A 1 8.68 9.52 19.11
N ASP A 2 8.87 10.31 18.06
CA ASP A 2 7.77 10.72 17.16
C ASP A 2 7.86 9.92 15.84
N TYR A 3 7.35 8.70 15.88
CA TYR A 3 7.35 7.77 14.74
C TYR A 3 6.68 8.35 13.49
N VAL A 4 5.63 9.17 13.69
CA VAL A 4 4.88 9.78 12.57
C VAL A 4 5.71 10.82 11.85
N SER A 5 6.34 11.74 12.59
CA SER A 5 7.21 12.76 11.99
C SER A 5 8.48 12.16 11.39
N ASP A 6 9.05 11.11 12.01
CA ASP A 6 10.23 10.43 11.48
C ASP A 6 9.92 9.73 10.15
N ALA A 7 8.81 8.98 10.09
CA ALA A 7 8.34 8.37 8.85
C ALA A 7 8.07 9.42 7.76
N ALA A 8 7.44 10.54 8.13
CA ALA A 8 7.13 11.62 7.19
C ALA A 8 8.37 12.23 6.55
N ARG A 9 9.47 12.44 7.32
CA ARG A 9 10.76 12.90 6.78
C ARG A 9 11.39 11.90 5.81
N ALA A 10 11.07 10.63 5.95
CA ALA A 10 11.49 9.55 5.05
C ALA A 10 10.51 9.31 3.87
N ALA A 11 9.59 10.25 3.61
CA ALA A 11 8.52 10.13 2.61
C ALA A 11 7.60 8.90 2.82
N LEU A 12 7.47 8.44 4.07
CA LEU A 12 6.60 7.34 4.48
C LEU A 12 5.51 7.84 5.43
N GLU A 13 4.44 7.08 5.54
CA GLU A 13 3.34 7.28 6.47
C GLU A 13 3.17 6.05 7.37
N VAL A 14 2.90 6.28 8.66
CA VAL A 14 2.43 5.22 9.56
C VAL A 14 0.96 4.94 9.24
N LEU A 15 0.72 3.78 8.63
CA LEU A 15 -0.60 3.35 8.17
C LEU A 15 -1.46 2.69 9.26
N GLY A 16 -0.92 2.59 10.45
CA GLY A 16 -1.53 1.94 11.59
C GLY A 16 -0.55 0.99 12.24
N GLY A 17 -1.01 0.30 13.25
CA GLY A 17 -0.20 -0.71 13.90
C GLY A 17 -1.05 -1.79 14.54
N ALA A 18 -0.45 -2.94 14.74
CA ALA A 18 -1.06 -4.10 15.38
C ALA A 18 -0.23 -4.56 16.56
N VAL A 19 -0.88 -5.12 17.56
CA VAL A 19 -0.19 -5.80 18.67
C VAL A 19 0.10 -7.23 18.23
N ASP A 20 1.35 -7.67 18.43
CA ASP A 20 1.81 -9.03 18.16
C ASP A 20 2.62 -9.52 19.37
N GLY A 21 1.96 -10.30 20.23
CA GLY A 21 2.49 -10.65 21.56
C GLY A 21 2.59 -9.41 22.47
N ASP A 22 3.78 -9.12 22.96
CA ASP A 22 4.09 -7.95 23.78
C ASP A 22 4.64 -6.76 22.97
N ASP A 23 4.76 -6.94 21.65
CA ASP A 23 5.33 -5.95 20.73
C ASP A 23 4.25 -5.23 19.94
N THR A 24 4.62 -4.09 19.35
CA THR A 24 3.82 -3.37 18.38
C THR A 24 4.44 -3.44 16.99
N ILE A 25 3.65 -3.77 15.99
CA ILE A 25 4.02 -3.75 14.58
C ILE A 25 3.51 -2.44 13.97
N LEU A 26 4.38 -1.48 13.67
CA LEU A 26 4.02 -0.27 12.93
C LEU A 26 4.10 -0.54 11.42
N LEU A 27 2.97 -0.38 10.72
CA LEU A 27 2.87 -0.57 9.27
C LEU A 27 3.24 0.73 8.54
N LEU A 28 4.14 0.64 7.58
CA LEU A 28 4.66 1.78 6.83
C LEU A 28 4.31 1.67 5.34
N GLY A 29 3.87 2.79 4.77
CA GLY A 29 3.57 2.90 3.35
C GLY A 29 3.91 4.26 2.78
N PRO A 30 3.64 4.50 1.48
CA PRO A 30 3.89 5.77 0.80
C PRO A 30 3.17 6.94 1.46
N ARG A 31 3.87 8.06 1.65
CA ARG A 31 3.29 9.34 2.04
C ARG A 31 3.19 10.26 0.84
N GLU A 32 1.98 10.40 0.31
CA GLU A 32 1.74 11.28 -0.83
C GLU A 32 1.64 12.76 -0.42
N PRO A 33 2.03 13.68 -1.32
CA PRO A 33 2.59 13.49 -2.66
C PRO A 33 4.12 13.32 -2.68
N GLY A 34 4.79 13.24 -1.54
CA GLY A 34 6.26 13.27 -1.43
C GLY A 34 6.96 11.96 -1.75
N PHE A 35 6.25 10.84 -1.67
CA PHE A 35 6.87 9.51 -1.82
C PHE A 35 7.45 9.27 -3.22
N TRP A 36 6.68 9.52 -4.27
CA TRP A 36 7.12 9.22 -5.63
C TRP A 36 8.35 10.01 -6.05
N PRO A 37 8.42 11.35 -5.84
CA PRO A 37 9.64 12.12 -6.06
C PRO A 37 10.85 11.62 -5.27
N ALA A 38 10.66 11.28 -3.98
CA ALA A 38 11.75 10.79 -3.14
C ALA A 38 12.31 9.44 -3.63
N PHE A 39 11.43 8.52 -4.04
CA PHE A 39 11.84 7.24 -4.60
C PHE A 39 12.54 7.41 -5.95
N THR A 40 11.98 8.19 -6.88
CA THR A 40 12.56 8.38 -8.23
C THR A 40 13.89 9.12 -8.23
N ALA A 41 14.18 9.91 -7.18
CA ALA A 41 15.48 10.55 -6.99
C ALA A 41 16.51 9.63 -6.29
N SER A 42 16.13 8.41 -5.92
CA SER A 42 17.02 7.51 -5.18
C SER A 42 17.99 6.75 -6.10
N PRO A 43 19.16 6.33 -5.57
CA PRO A 43 20.09 5.48 -6.32
C PRO A 43 19.44 4.19 -6.83
N GLU A 44 18.60 3.58 -6.00
CA GLU A 44 17.95 2.31 -6.33
C GLU A 44 17.04 2.39 -7.55
N TYR A 45 16.45 3.57 -7.81
CA TYR A 45 15.60 3.78 -8.98
C TYR A 45 16.41 3.87 -10.28
N SER A 46 17.63 4.40 -10.21
CA SER A 46 18.46 4.74 -11.39
C SER A 46 19.57 3.73 -11.71
N ASP A 47 19.88 2.79 -10.81
CA ASP A 47 21.03 1.89 -10.96
C ASP A 47 20.77 0.70 -11.91
N GLY A 48 19.53 0.51 -12.37
CA GLY A 48 19.14 -0.58 -13.28
C GLY A 48 19.09 -1.97 -12.66
N ALA A 49 19.33 -2.10 -11.36
CA ALA A 49 19.25 -3.39 -10.66
C ALA A 49 17.78 -3.78 -10.38
N PRO A 50 17.47 -5.08 -10.25
CA PRO A 50 16.10 -5.56 -9.99
C PRO A 50 15.53 -5.02 -8.68
N ASP A 51 14.20 -5.03 -8.59
CA ASP A 51 13.43 -4.72 -7.38
C ASP A 51 13.79 -3.36 -6.72
N PRO A 52 13.88 -2.26 -7.50
CA PRO A 52 14.38 -0.99 -6.98
C PRO A 52 13.57 -0.46 -5.79
N LEU A 53 12.25 -0.65 -5.82
CA LEU A 53 11.36 -0.17 -4.76
C LEU A 53 11.51 -0.98 -3.47
N ASP A 54 11.72 -2.28 -3.55
CA ASP A 54 11.93 -3.12 -2.38
C ASP A 54 13.31 -2.86 -1.76
N ARG A 55 14.35 -2.64 -2.58
CA ARG A 55 15.68 -2.23 -2.11
C ARG A 55 15.65 -0.87 -1.41
N TRP A 56 14.97 0.11 -2.01
CA TRP A 56 14.73 1.41 -1.37
C TRP A 56 13.99 1.27 -0.04
N SER A 57 12.92 0.48 -0.02
CA SER A 57 12.14 0.22 1.20
C SER A 57 13.00 -0.40 2.29
N LYS A 58 13.83 -1.39 1.96
CA LYS A 58 14.75 -2.05 2.90
C LYS A 58 15.77 -1.08 3.48
N ARG A 59 16.34 -0.21 2.67
CA ARG A 59 17.30 0.80 3.15
C ARG A 59 16.64 1.82 4.06
N VAL A 60 15.53 2.42 3.63
CA VAL A 60 14.86 3.52 4.35
C VAL A 60 14.20 3.03 5.64
N ILE A 61 13.40 1.97 5.55
CA ILE A 61 12.72 1.41 6.73
C ILE A 61 13.71 0.74 7.68
N GLY A 62 14.76 0.13 7.15
CA GLY A 62 15.84 -0.42 7.97
C GLY A 62 16.59 0.65 8.77
N ALA A 63 16.75 1.86 8.23
CA ALA A 63 17.29 3.00 8.97
C ALA A 63 16.33 3.44 10.09
N LEU A 64 15.06 3.66 9.77
CA LEU A 64 14.04 4.00 10.78
C LEU A 64 13.95 2.97 11.90
N ALA A 65 14.00 1.69 11.57
CA ALA A 65 13.93 0.61 12.57
C ALA A 65 15.12 0.68 13.54
N ARG A 66 16.34 0.92 13.05
CA ARG A 66 17.51 1.12 13.92
C ARG A 66 17.37 2.33 14.83
N ASP A 67 16.92 3.46 14.28
CA ASP A 67 16.74 4.71 15.02
C ASP A 67 15.65 4.56 16.10
N TRP A 68 14.64 3.73 15.84
CA TRP A 68 13.53 3.46 16.75
C TRP A 68 13.80 2.32 17.75
N GLY A 69 14.95 1.66 17.66
CA GLY A 69 15.30 0.49 18.50
C GLY A 69 14.43 -0.74 18.20
N GLY A 70 13.94 -0.86 16.97
CA GLY A 70 13.09 -1.94 16.51
C GLY A 70 13.71 -2.80 15.42
N THR A 71 12.90 -3.69 14.86
CA THR A 71 13.30 -4.59 13.77
C THR A 71 12.41 -4.36 12.54
N ALA A 72 13.03 -4.12 11.39
CA ALA A 72 12.32 -3.98 10.11
C ALA A 72 11.83 -5.32 9.59
N ILE A 73 10.64 -5.35 9.02
CA ILE A 73 9.99 -6.53 8.41
C ILE A 73 9.42 -6.10 7.05
N PHE A 74 9.59 -6.94 6.02
CA PHE A 74 9.16 -6.60 4.67
C PHE A 74 8.20 -7.64 4.08
N PRO A 75 7.28 -7.24 3.19
CA PRO A 75 6.36 -8.18 2.53
C PRO A 75 7.06 -9.29 1.75
N SER A 76 8.30 -9.03 1.30
CA SER A 76 9.15 -9.99 0.57
C SER A 76 9.97 -10.94 1.46
N ASP A 77 9.92 -10.79 2.78
CA ASP A 77 10.68 -11.65 3.70
C ASP A 77 9.96 -12.99 3.86
N GLY A 78 10.43 -14.01 3.20
CA GLY A 78 9.81 -15.33 3.32
C GLY A 78 10.27 -16.32 2.27
N PRO A 79 9.73 -17.54 2.21
CA PRO A 79 8.68 -18.14 3.06
C PRO A 79 9.18 -18.56 4.47
N PRO A 80 8.30 -18.55 5.48
CA PRO A 80 6.93 -18.04 5.48
C PRO A 80 6.86 -16.51 5.42
N TYR A 81 5.91 -15.98 4.64
CA TYR A 81 5.76 -14.53 4.50
C TYR A 81 5.09 -13.89 5.72
N PRO A 82 5.53 -12.69 6.14
CA PRO A 82 4.91 -11.96 7.24
C PRO A 82 3.44 -11.63 6.97
N PRO A 83 2.57 -11.70 7.99
CA PRO A 83 1.11 -11.60 7.83
C PRO A 83 0.62 -10.13 7.74
N PHE A 84 1.12 -9.36 6.79
CA PHE A 84 0.78 -7.94 6.61
C PHE A 84 -0.72 -7.68 6.52
N ILE A 85 -1.49 -8.57 5.86
CA ILE A 85 -2.95 -8.43 5.76
C ILE A 85 -3.59 -8.55 7.14
N SER A 86 -3.19 -9.54 7.94
CA SER A 86 -3.72 -9.72 9.29
C SER A 86 -3.39 -8.54 10.19
N TRP A 87 -2.15 -8.03 10.15
CA TRP A 87 -1.76 -6.84 10.90
C TRP A 87 -2.53 -5.60 10.45
N ALA A 88 -2.74 -5.43 9.14
CA ALA A 88 -3.54 -4.33 8.61
C ALA A 88 -4.97 -4.35 9.13
N LEU A 89 -5.62 -5.51 9.10
CA LEU A 89 -6.99 -5.69 9.62
C LEU A 89 -7.06 -5.47 11.13
N ALA A 90 -6.05 -5.95 11.87
CA ALA A 90 -5.97 -5.75 13.33
C ALA A 90 -5.67 -4.30 13.73
N SER A 91 -5.12 -3.48 12.82
CA SER A 91 -4.76 -2.10 13.11
C SER A 91 -5.96 -1.17 13.37
N GLY A 92 -7.17 -1.58 13.00
CA GLY A 92 -8.35 -0.72 13.06
C GLY A 92 -8.31 0.48 12.10
N ARG A 93 -7.43 0.43 11.06
CA ARG A 93 -7.29 1.46 10.02
C ARG A 93 -7.42 0.94 8.60
N ALA A 94 -7.48 -0.38 8.44
CA ALA A 94 -7.72 -1.03 7.15
C ALA A 94 -8.80 -2.11 7.27
N TRP A 95 -9.58 -2.27 6.22
CA TRP A 95 -10.71 -3.22 6.16
C TRP A 95 -10.80 -3.83 4.76
N VAL A 96 -11.51 -4.96 4.65
CA VAL A 96 -11.86 -5.50 3.33
C VAL A 96 -12.93 -4.62 2.69
N SER A 97 -12.68 -4.16 1.47
CA SER A 97 -13.61 -3.35 0.68
C SER A 97 -14.65 -4.21 -0.05
N PRO A 98 -15.70 -3.60 -0.63
CA PRO A 98 -16.69 -4.32 -1.44
C PRO A 98 -16.15 -5.03 -2.69
N VAL A 99 -14.89 -4.79 -3.06
CA VAL A 99 -14.19 -5.43 -4.21
C VAL A 99 -13.04 -6.34 -3.78
N GLY A 100 -13.06 -6.83 -2.53
CA GLY A 100 -12.07 -7.78 -2.00
C GLY A 100 -10.68 -7.19 -1.69
N LEU A 101 -10.38 -5.97 -2.12
CA LEU A 101 -9.10 -5.30 -1.80
C LEU A 101 -9.15 -4.65 -0.41
N LEU A 102 -8.01 -4.51 0.23
CA LEU A 102 -7.94 -3.70 1.44
C LEU A 102 -8.21 -2.23 1.14
N VAL A 103 -8.99 -1.58 2.00
CA VAL A 103 -9.26 -0.14 1.98
C VAL A 103 -8.77 0.47 3.29
N HIS A 104 -8.07 1.59 3.20
CA HIS A 104 -7.57 2.33 4.36
C HIS A 104 -8.38 3.62 4.57
N ASP A 105 -8.52 4.08 5.81
CA ASP A 105 -9.30 5.27 6.16
C ASP A 105 -8.81 6.55 5.45
N ARG A 106 -7.50 6.67 5.14
CA ARG A 106 -6.91 7.85 4.50
C ARG A 106 -6.39 7.61 3.09
N GLN A 107 -5.93 6.39 2.77
CA GLN A 107 -5.37 6.07 1.45
C GLN A 107 -6.39 5.40 0.51
N GLY A 108 -7.57 5.05 1.02
CA GLY A 108 -8.58 4.34 0.24
C GLY A 108 -8.04 3.00 -0.29
N LEU A 109 -8.34 2.71 -1.53
CA LEU A 109 -7.87 1.50 -2.22
C LEU A 109 -6.42 1.62 -2.75
N TRP A 110 -5.74 2.76 -2.54
CA TRP A 110 -4.31 2.91 -2.83
C TRP A 110 -3.39 2.36 -1.74
N LEU A 111 -3.96 1.80 -0.68
CA LEU A 111 -3.18 1.18 0.39
C LEU A 111 -2.08 0.28 -0.17
N SER A 112 -0.86 0.52 0.29
CA SER A 112 0.33 -0.24 -0.12
C SER A 112 1.35 -0.24 1.01
N PHE A 113 1.74 -1.42 1.48
CA PHE A 113 2.78 -1.54 2.50
C PHE A 113 4.16 -1.58 1.85
N ARG A 114 5.10 -0.82 2.42
CA ARG A 114 6.51 -0.86 2.04
C ARG A 114 7.36 -1.66 3.03
N GLY A 115 6.85 -1.82 4.22
CA GLY A 115 7.44 -2.59 5.30
C GLY A 115 6.71 -2.32 6.61
N ALA A 116 7.21 -2.90 7.66
CA ALA A 116 6.78 -2.66 9.03
C ALA A 116 8.00 -2.57 9.95
N VAL A 117 7.80 -1.98 11.13
CA VAL A 117 8.79 -2.02 12.20
C VAL A 117 8.16 -2.66 13.43
N ARG A 118 8.77 -3.74 13.91
CA ARG A 118 8.45 -4.34 15.20
C ARG A 118 9.15 -3.54 16.28
N LEU A 119 8.39 -3.01 17.20
CA LEU A 119 8.85 -2.23 18.35
C LEU A 119 8.56 -2.98 19.64
N PRO A 120 9.48 -3.01 20.61
CA PRO A 120 9.20 -3.60 21.91
C PRO A 120 8.14 -2.79 22.66
N GLY A 121 7.24 -3.50 23.31
CA GLY A 121 6.16 -2.91 24.10
C GLY A 121 4.93 -2.54 23.30
N ARG A 122 3.85 -2.23 24.02
CA ARG A 122 2.54 -1.88 23.45
C ARG A 122 2.39 -0.38 23.35
N LEU A 123 2.19 0.11 22.14
CA LEU A 123 1.89 1.50 21.87
C LEU A 123 0.38 1.71 21.77
N ASP A 124 -0.08 2.84 22.30
CA ASP A 124 -1.45 3.32 22.05
C ASP A 124 -1.51 3.98 20.66
N LEU A 125 -2.22 3.35 19.75
CA LEU A 125 -2.31 3.75 18.35
C LEU A 125 -3.72 4.15 17.98
N ALA A 126 -3.83 5.29 17.30
CA ALA A 126 -5.11 5.78 16.82
C ALA A 126 -5.73 4.80 15.82
N THR A 127 -7.01 4.52 15.98
CA THR A 127 -7.86 3.78 15.05
C THR A 127 -8.60 4.76 14.11
N GLY A 128 -9.17 4.25 13.03
CA GLY A 128 -9.97 5.01 12.08
C GLY A 128 -11.41 4.51 11.99
N THR A 129 -12.13 5.01 11.01
CA THR A 129 -13.48 4.54 10.65
C THR A 129 -13.47 3.94 9.26
N ARG A 130 -14.22 2.86 9.07
CA ARG A 130 -14.30 2.18 7.77
C ARG A 130 -14.98 3.08 6.73
N PRO A 131 -14.25 3.53 5.67
CA PRO A 131 -14.82 4.50 4.75
C PRO A 131 -15.97 3.94 3.89
N CYS A 132 -16.06 2.62 3.75
CA CYS A 132 -17.11 1.99 2.97
C CYS A 132 -18.50 2.06 3.62
N ASP A 133 -18.58 2.26 4.94
CA ASP A 133 -19.85 2.31 5.66
C ASP A 133 -20.67 3.57 5.34
N THR A 134 -19.99 4.66 4.96
CA THR A 134 -20.60 5.92 4.56
C THR A 134 -20.50 6.19 3.06
N CYS A 135 -19.90 5.27 2.28
CA CYS A 135 -19.70 5.45 0.85
C CYS A 135 -20.99 5.13 0.06
N ALA A 136 -21.80 6.16 -0.22
CA ALA A 136 -22.97 6.00 -1.07
C ALA A 136 -22.57 5.55 -2.49
N GLY A 137 -23.28 4.54 -3.02
CA GLY A 137 -23.10 4.04 -4.39
C GLY A 137 -21.87 3.17 -4.62
N GLN A 138 -20.90 3.11 -3.71
CA GLN A 138 -19.72 2.25 -3.77
C GLN A 138 -19.13 2.13 -5.19
N PRO A 139 -18.68 3.22 -5.84
CA PRO A 139 -18.37 3.26 -7.29
C PRO A 139 -17.25 2.31 -7.71
N CYS A 140 -16.45 1.80 -6.77
CA CYS A 140 -15.42 0.80 -7.05
C CYS A 140 -16.00 -0.53 -7.57
N ARG A 141 -17.28 -0.87 -7.23
CA ARG A 141 -17.91 -2.15 -7.60
C ARG A 141 -18.16 -2.28 -9.09
N THR A 142 -18.39 -1.18 -9.77
CA THR A 142 -18.75 -1.14 -11.20
C THR A 142 -17.67 -0.52 -12.08
N ALA A 143 -16.56 -0.06 -11.48
CA ALA A 143 -15.53 0.65 -12.22
C ALA A 143 -14.53 -0.26 -12.95
N CYS A 144 -14.48 -1.56 -12.64
CA CYS A 144 -13.59 -2.48 -13.35
C CYS A 144 -14.19 -2.82 -14.72
N PRO A 145 -13.52 -2.51 -15.86
CA PRO A 145 -14.08 -2.74 -17.19
C PRO A 145 -14.37 -4.20 -17.52
N VAL A 146 -13.64 -5.12 -16.89
CA VAL A 146 -13.77 -6.58 -17.09
C VAL A 146 -14.31 -7.30 -15.85
N ASP A 147 -14.79 -6.54 -14.87
CA ASP A 147 -15.40 -7.07 -13.65
C ASP A 147 -14.53 -8.12 -12.92
N ALA A 148 -13.22 -7.94 -12.99
CA ALA A 148 -12.22 -8.86 -12.44
C ALA A 148 -12.15 -8.86 -10.90
N LEU A 149 -12.66 -7.82 -10.23
CA LEU A 149 -12.62 -7.67 -8.78
C LEU A 149 -13.99 -7.99 -8.18
N LYS A 150 -14.04 -9.02 -7.35
CA LYS A 150 -15.22 -9.48 -6.61
C LYS A 150 -14.95 -9.39 -5.10
N PRO A 151 -16.00 -9.44 -4.26
CA PRO A 151 -15.82 -9.41 -2.80
C PRO A 151 -14.89 -10.52 -2.26
N ASP A 152 -14.92 -11.69 -2.89
CA ASP A 152 -14.27 -12.93 -2.47
C ASP A 152 -13.28 -13.48 -3.50
N ALA A 153 -13.12 -12.83 -4.66
CA ALA A 153 -12.25 -13.31 -5.73
C ALA A 153 -11.61 -12.16 -6.52
N TYR A 154 -10.42 -12.41 -7.05
CA TYR A 154 -9.77 -11.54 -8.03
C TYR A 154 -9.37 -12.36 -9.26
N ASP A 155 -10.04 -12.11 -10.38
CA ASP A 155 -9.66 -12.71 -11.67
C ASP A 155 -8.45 -11.97 -12.25
N VAL A 156 -7.26 -12.40 -11.80
CA VAL A 156 -5.98 -11.84 -12.25
C VAL A 156 -5.78 -12.09 -13.74
N THR A 157 -6.22 -13.23 -14.26
CA THR A 157 -6.07 -13.60 -15.68
C THR A 157 -6.87 -12.66 -16.58
N ALA A 158 -8.14 -12.43 -16.28
CA ALA A 158 -8.97 -11.47 -17.02
C ALA A 158 -8.42 -10.05 -16.92
N CYS A 159 -7.94 -9.63 -15.73
CA CYS A 159 -7.35 -8.32 -15.55
C CYS A 159 -6.09 -8.15 -16.43
N ARG A 160 -5.17 -9.10 -16.41
CA ARG A 160 -3.92 -9.04 -17.21
C ARG A 160 -4.21 -9.05 -18.70
N ALA A 161 -5.10 -9.92 -19.17
CA ALA A 161 -5.51 -9.96 -20.57
C ALA A 161 -6.11 -8.63 -21.03
N PHE A 162 -6.91 -7.96 -20.19
CA PHE A 162 -7.44 -6.63 -20.48
C PHE A 162 -6.34 -5.56 -20.61
N LEU A 163 -5.29 -5.63 -19.77
CA LEU A 163 -4.17 -4.68 -19.85
C LEU A 163 -3.38 -4.76 -21.16
N ASP A 164 -3.51 -5.85 -21.92
CA ASP A 164 -2.89 -6.01 -23.24
C ASP A 164 -3.72 -5.46 -24.39
N THR A 165 -4.96 -5.05 -24.12
CA THR A 165 -5.84 -4.42 -25.12
C THR A 165 -5.65 -2.91 -25.19
N PRO A 166 -6.00 -2.25 -26.30
CA PRO A 166 -6.02 -0.79 -26.39
C PRO A 166 -6.90 -0.14 -25.30
N GLU A 167 -8.03 -0.75 -24.96
CA GLU A 167 -8.98 -0.28 -23.95
C GLU A 167 -8.40 -0.35 -22.54
N GLY A 168 -7.46 -1.28 -22.30
CA GLY A 168 -6.74 -1.43 -21.04
C GLY A 168 -5.63 -0.39 -20.81
N ALA A 169 -5.31 0.41 -21.81
CA ALA A 169 -4.22 1.41 -21.74
C ALA A 169 -4.40 2.41 -20.60
N ASP A 170 -5.63 2.84 -20.30
CA ASP A 170 -5.91 3.72 -19.17
C ASP A 170 -5.58 3.07 -17.81
N CYS A 171 -5.99 1.82 -17.58
CA CYS A 171 -5.64 1.08 -16.38
C CYS A 171 -4.13 0.86 -16.26
N LYS A 172 -3.47 0.55 -17.37
CA LYS A 172 -2.01 0.34 -17.42
C LYS A 172 -1.22 1.63 -17.15
N GLY A 173 -1.72 2.76 -17.64
CA GLY A 173 -1.06 4.07 -17.55
C GLY A 173 -1.36 4.86 -16.27
N ASN A 174 -2.58 4.73 -15.73
CA ASN A 174 -3.07 5.57 -14.63
C ASN A 174 -3.44 4.76 -13.37
N GLY A 175 -3.29 3.42 -13.42
CA GLY A 175 -3.64 2.53 -12.33
C GLY A 175 -5.07 2.00 -12.42
N CYS A 176 -5.37 0.99 -11.63
CA CYS A 176 -6.64 0.29 -11.61
C CYS A 176 -7.85 1.22 -11.48
N ALA A 177 -8.82 1.09 -12.40
CA ALA A 177 -10.03 1.92 -12.43
C ALA A 177 -10.85 1.80 -11.14
N ALA A 178 -10.99 0.60 -10.57
CA ALA A 178 -11.69 0.40 -9.31
C ALA A 178 -11.00 1.14 -8.14
N ARG A 179 -9.67 1.14 -8.08
CA ARG A 179 -8.93 1.89 -7.07
C ARG A 179 -9.11 3.40 -7.23
N ARG A 180 -9.09 3.90 -8.47
CA ARG A 180 -9.31 5.31 -8.79
C ARG A 180 -10.75 5.76 -8.53
N ALA A 181 -11.72 4.88 -8.63
CA ALA A 181 -13.12 5.20 -8.37
C ALA A 181 -13.44 5.44 -6.89
N CYS A 182 -12.63 4.92 -5.97
CA CYS A 182 -12.83 5.11 -4.54
C CYS A 182 -12.71 6.60 -4.15
N PRO A 183 -13.70 7.21 -3.49
CA PRO A 183 -13.64 8.62 -3.09
C PRO A 183 -12.44 8.97 -2.22
N VAL A 184 -12.09 8.10 -1.27
CA VAL A 184 -10.90 8.28 -0.41
C VAL A 184 -9.62 8.20 -1.25
N SER A 185 -9.54 7.27 -2.21
CA SER A 185 -8.39 7.18 -3.12
C SER A 185 -8.19 8.44 -3.96
N ARG A 186 -9.28 9.06 -4.40
CA ARG A 186 -9.22 10.33 -5.16
C ARG A 186 -8.64 11.47 -4.32
N ALA A 187 -9.03 11.54 -3.05
CA ALA A 187 -8.54 12.56 -2.13
C ALA A 187 -7.07 12.35 -1.71
N HIS A 188 -6.56 11.13 -1.84
CA HIS A 188 -5.20 10.78 -1.42
C HIS A 188 -4.09 11.40 -2.30
N GLY A 189 -4.39 11.76 -3.55
CA GLY A 189 -3.44 12.49 -4.41
C GLY A 189 -2.27 11.65 -4.93
N ARG A 190 -2.48 10.35 -5.17
CA ARG A 190 -1.44 9.46 -5.71
C ARG A 190 -1.01 9.84 -7.11
N ASP A 191 0.31 9.92 -7.34
CA ASP A 191 0.90 10.22 -8.64
C ASP A 191 0.55 9.12 -9.68
N PRO A 192 0.01 9.48 -10.88
CA PRO A 192 -0.23 8.51 -11.95
C PRO A 192 1.02 7.75 -12.40
N ALA A 193 2.21 8.38 -12.38
CA ALA A 193 3.46 7.72 -12.73
C ALA A 193 3.82 6.58 -11.75
N GLN A 194 3.55 6.79 -10.45
CA GLN A 194 3.68 5.74 -9.44
C GLN A 194 2.70 4.59 -9.72
N SER A 195 1.45 4.91 -10.05
CA SER A 195 0.45 3.89 -10.39
C SER A 195 0.86 3.08 -11.63
N ARG A 196 1.38 3.75 -12.66
CA ARG A 196 1.95 3.12 -13.86
C ARG A 196 3.09 2.18 -13.53
N PHE A 197 4.01 2.58 -12.65
CA PHE A 197 5.13 1.74 -12.20
C PHE A 197 4.63 0.43 -11.58
N HIS A 198 3.65 0.52 -10.67
CA HIS A 198 3.07 -0.68 -10.05
C HIS A 198 2.27 -1.54 -11.02
N MET A 199 1.54 -0.93 -11.97
CA MET A 199 0.78 -1.69 -12.97
C MET A 199 1.70 -2.44 -13.94
N ARG A 200 2.87 -1.88 -14.28
CA ARG A 200 3.88 -2.59 -15.06
C ARG A 200 4.42 -3.80 -14.31
N ALA A 201 4.80 -3.65 -13.05
CA ALA A 201 5.27 -4.76 -12.22
C ALA A 201 4.21 -5.87 -12.09
N PHE A 202 2.94 -5.50 -11.84
CA PHE A 202 1.83 -6.45 -11.78
C PHE A 202 1.59 -7.19 -13.10
N HIS A 203 1.71 -6.50 -14.23
CA HIS A 203 1.47 -7.07 -15.56
C HIS A 203 2.57 -8.04 -15.97
N SER A 204 3.83 -7.78 -15.57
CA SER A 204 5.01 -8.59 -15.94
C SER A 204 5.29 -9.76 -14.98
N ALA A 205 4.56 -9.87 -13.87
CA ALA A 205 4.80 -10.85 -12.80
C ALA A 205 4.27 -12.26 -13.11
#